data_8af5ee3b8109f95df94ac0fa73e8b696
#
_entry.id   8af5ee3b8109f95df94ac0fa73e8b696
#
_cell.length_a   1.000
_cell.length_b   1.000
_cell.length_c   1.000
_cell.angle_alpha   90.00
_cell.angle_beta   90.00
_cell.angle_gamma   90.00
#
_symmetry.space_group_name_H-M   'P 1'
#
loop_
_entity.id
_entity.type
_entity.pdbx_description
1 polymer ?
#
loop_
_entity_poly.entity_id
_entity_poly.type
_entity_poly.pdbx_seq_one_letter_code
_entity_poly.pdbx_strand_id
1 'polypeptide(L)'
;MKRVIIIGSGLGGLSCGVILAKNGYHVTLLEQSQQIGGCLQCFYRHGAKFETGMHFIGSAAEGQTLSKLMRYLEIDRDVQLSQLDPSGYDVVALAGKKYKFANGRENFIRQMTEYFPYQHENLIRYYNLVEKIAQASSLHALKDADSDSVINTEYQLRSINEVIDELITDPTLAKVLVGNLPLYAAEKDKTPFSTHAFIMDFYNQSAYRIKGGSDSVAQALANTLQRYGGEILTLHQARHIVCDDKQATGIEVWNKKEKK
;
A
#
# COMPACT_ATOMS: atom_id res chain seq x y z
N MET A 1 26.42 -4.21 19.51
CA MET A 1 25.14 -4.22 18.75
C MET A 1 24.80 -2.78 18.38
N LYS A 2 24.53 -2.50 17.12
CA LYS A 2 24.12 -1.13 16.69
C LYS A 2 22.71 -0.85 17.17
N ARG A 3 22.47 0.34 17.72
CA ARG A 3 21.15 0.80 18.19
C ARG A 3 20.50 1.67 17.15
N VAL A 4 19.18 1.52 16.95
CA VAL A 4 18.36 2.33 16.05
C VAL A 4 17.11 2.75 16.78
N ILE A 5 16.75 4.02 16.65
CA ILE A 5 15.48 4.55 17.13
C ILE A 5 14.61 4.88 15.92
N ILE A 6 13.39 4.38 15.91
CA ILE A 6 12.39 4.65 14.87
C ILE A 6 11.29 5.54 15.44
N ILE A 7 10.96 6.60 14.75
CA ILE A 7 9.91 7.54 15.14
C ILE A 7 8.63 7.23 14.37
N GLY A 8 7.60 6.77 15.07
CA GLY A 8 6.29 6.43 14.53
C GLY A 8 6.09 4.94 14.27
N SER A 9 4.96 4.42 14.75
CA SER A 9 4.54 3.01 14.63
C SER A 9 3.56 2.76 13.48
N GLY A 10 3.56 3.59 12.44
CA GLY A 10 2.84 3.29 11.20
C GLY A 10 3.44 2.07 10.49
N LEU A 11 2.81 1.64 9.38
CA LEU A 11 3.25 0.47 8.60
C LEU A 11 4.74 0.53 8.26
N GLY A 12 5.23 1.67 7.77
CA GLY A 12 6.65 1.85 7.41
C GLY A 12 7.59 1.69 8.61
N GLY A 13 7.28 2.34 9.75
CA GLY A 13 8.10 2.23 10.96
C GLY A 13 8.15 0.83 11.53
N LEU A 14 6.99 0.15 11.61
CA LEU A 14 6.91 -1.23 12.09
C LEU A 14 7.66 -2.19 11.16
N SER A 15 7.47 -2.10 9.84
CA SER A 15 8.15 -2.96 8.87
C SER A 15 9.68 -2.73 8.88
N CYS A 16 10.12 -1.47 8.91
CA CYS A 16 11.53 -1.12 9.03
C CYS A 16 12.13 -1.67 10.33
N GLY A 17 11.38 -1.56 11.44
CA GLY A 17 11.78 -2.10 12.74
C GLY A 17 12.00 -3.61 12.70
N VAL A 18 11.07 -4.36 12.09
CA VAL A 18 11.21 -5.82 11.91
C VAL A 18 12.45 -6.14 11.09
N ILE A 19 12.63 -5.46 9.94
CA ILE A 19 13.77 -5.71 9.05
C ILE A 19 15.09 -5.46 9.77
N LEU A 20 15.23 -4.35 10.47
CA LEU A 20 16.43 -4.00 11.19
C LEU A 20 16.70 -4.96 12.35
N ALA A 21 15.69 -5.32 13.13
CA ALA A 21 15.85 -6.26 14.24
C ALA A 21 16.26 -7.66 13.74
N LYS A 22 15.69 -8.16 12.65
CA LYS A 22 16.12 -9.41 11.98
C LYS A 22 17.58 -9.35 11.54
N ASN A 23 18.10 -8.17 11.21
CA ASN A 23 19.51 -7.96 10.83
C ASN A 23 20.41 -7.58 12.00
N GLY A 24 20.00 -7.86 13.25
CA GLY A 24 20.84 -7.76 14.44
C GLY A 24 20.99 -6.36 15.02
N TYR A 25 20.11 -5.41 14.63
CA TYR A 25 20.05 -4.10 15.28
C TYR A 25 19.16 -4.16 16.53
N HIS A 26 19.54 -3.44 17.58
CA HIS A 26 18.66 -3.18 18.71
C HIS A 26 17.73 -2.02 18.36
N VAL A 27 16.46 -2.31 18.15
CA VAL A 27 15.47 -1.34 17.67
C VAL A 27 14.59 -0.88 18.82
N THR A 28 14.50 0.44 19.02
CA THR A 28 13.48 1.09 19.88
C THR A 28 12.55 1.91 19.00
N LEU A 29 11.26 1.61 19.00
CA LEU A 29 10.25 2.32 18.24
C LEU A 29 9.44 3.22 19.18
N LEU A 30 9.39 4.52 18.86
CA LEU A 30 8.66 5.53 19.62
C LEU A 30 7.33 5.83 18.95
N GLU A 31 6.24 5.77 19.71
CA GLU A 31 4.88 6.12 19.25
C GLU A 31 4.24 7.13 20.20
N GLN A 32 3.78 8.25 19.65
CA GLN A 32 3.16 9.31 20.45
C GLN A 32 1.76 8.99 20.94
N SER A 33 1.07 8.06 20.28
CA SER A 33 -0.29 7.62 20.59
C SER A 33 -0.27 6.39 21.52
N GLN A 34 -1.38 6.08 22.15
CA GLN A 34 -1.54 4.86 22.92
C GLN A 34 -1.62 3.63 22.00
N GLN A 35 -2.24 3.79 20.83
CA GLN A 35 -2.43 2.73 19.84
C GLN A 35 -1.34 2.83 18.75
N ILE A 36 -0.73 1.70 18.41
CA ILE A 36 0.19 1.55 17.28
C ILE A 36 -0.56 1.45 15.95
N GLY A 37 0.15 1.56 14.83
CA GLY A 37 -0.35 1.21 13.51
C GLY A 37 -0.58 2.39 12.55
N GLY A 38 -0.66 3.64 13.05
CA GLY A 38 -0.92 4.80 12.18
C GLY A 38 -2.22 4.62 11.39
N CYS A 39 -2.18 4.65 10.05
CA CYS A 39 -3.34 4.42 9.19
C CYS A 39 -3.87 2.97 9.21
N LEU A 40 -3.20 2.04 9.86
CA LEU A 40 -3.70 0.69 10.10
C LEU A 40 -4.60 0.60 11.33
N GLN A 41 -4.76 1.66 12.09
CA GLN A 41 -5.60 1.69 13.28
C GLN A 41 -7.06 1.45 12.93
N CYS A 42 -7.77 0.83 13.87
CA CYS A 42 -9.21 0.68 13.82
C CYS A 42 -9.86 1.39 15.01
N PHE A 43 -11.12 1.76 14.86
CA PHE A 43 -11.92 2.31 15.95
C PHE A 43 -13.27 1.61 16.05
N TYR A 44 -13.92 1.72 17.20
CA TYR A 44 -15.24 1.15 17.43
C TYR A 44 -16.29 2.24 17.53
N ARG A 45 -17.44 2.01 16.90
CA ARG A 45 -18.62 2.88 17.03
C ARG A 45 -19.88 2.03 17.00
N HIS A 46 -20.73 2.21 18.01
CA HIS A 46 -21.98 1.43 18.17
C HIS A 46 -21.79 -0.09 18.07
N GLY A 47 -20.71 -0.62 18.65
CA GLY A 47 -20.40 -2.04 18.63
C GLY A 47 -19.78 -2.57 17.33
N ALA A 48 -19.69 -1.75 16.28
CA ALA A 48 -19.04 -2.11 15.02
C ALA A 48 -17.60 -1.58 14.98
N LYS A 49 -16.69 -2.36 14.38
CA LYS A 49 -15.30 -2.02 14.15
C LYS A 49 -15.13 -1.39 12.76
N PHE A 50 -14.44 -0.27 12.70
CA PHE A 50 -14.14 0.47 11.48
C PHE A 50 -12.64 0.64 11.30
N GLU A 51 -12.19 0.57 10.07
CA GLU A 51 -10.82 0.88 9.65
C GLU A 51 -10.68 2.37 9.35
N THR A 52 -9.52 2.96 9.64
CA THR A 52 -9.28 4.40 9.40
C THR A 52 -8.80 4.69 7.99
N GLY A 53 -8.01 3.81 7.37
CA GLY A 53 -7.39 4.11 6.08
C GLY A 53 -7.17 2.93 5.14
N MET A 54 -7.24 1.70 5.60
CA MET A 54 -7.02 0.53 4.75
C MET A 54 -8.30 -0.30 4.63
N HIS A 55 -8.87 -0.37 3.43
CA HIS A 55 -10.13 -1.06 3.19
C HIS A 55 -9.93 -2.48 2.64
N PHE A 56 -9.04 -2.65 1.68
CA PHE A 56 -8.62 -3.93 1.11
C PHE A 56 -7.20 -3.81 0.54
N ILE A 57 -6.58 -4.94 0.27
CA ILE A 57 -5.19 -5.03 -0.19
C ILE A 57 -5.10 -5.83 -1.49
N GLY A 58 -4.14 -5.48 -2.32
CA GLY A 58 -3.85 -6.20 -3.56
C GLY A 58 -2.64 -7.11 -3.45
N SER A 59 -2.41 -7.95 -4.47
CA SER A 59 -1.19 -8.76 -4.66
C SER A 59 -0.85 -9.66 -3.46
N ALA A 60 -1.87 -10.19 -2.77
CA ALA A 60 -1.70 -10.99 -1.55
C ALA A 60 -1.93 -12.50 -1.75
N ALA A 61 -2.23 -12.96 -2.98
CA ALA A 61 -2.26 -14.38 -3.29
C ALA A 61 -0.85 -15.00 -3.23
N GLU A 62 -0.77 -16.30 -3.10
CA GLU A 62 0.51 -17.02 -3.01
C GLU A 62 1.44 -16.68 -4.19
N GLY A 63 2.69 -16.38 -3.88
CA GLY A 63 3.72 -16.01 -4.86
C GLY A 63 3.67 -14.56 -5.36
N GLN A 64 2.65 -13.80 -5.02
CA GLN A 64 2.55 -12.37 -5.37
C GLN A 64 3.35 -11.48 -4.42
N THR A 65 3.55 -10.23 -4.79
CA THR A 65 4.49 -9.31 -4.13
C THR A 65 4.17 -9.12 -2.64
N LEU A 66 2.93 -8.76 -2.30
CA LEU A 66 2.58 -8.53 -0.89
C LEU A 66 2.64 -9.83 -0.06
N SER A 67 2.25 -10.96 -0.63
CA SER A 67 2.39 -12.27 0.03
C SER A 67 3.86 -12.60 0.36
N LYS A 68 4.78 -12.31 -0.58
CA LYS A 68 6.23 -12.47 -0.33
C LYS A 68 6.73 -11.54 0.77
N LEU A 69 6.28 -10.27 0.78
CA LEU A 69 6.63 -9.31 1.82
C LEU A 69 6.10 -9.73 3.19
N MET A 70 4.85 -10.18 3.27
CA MET A 70 4.26 -10.68 4.53
C MET A 70 5.04 -11.88 5.08
N ARG A 71 5.46 -12.79 4.19
CA ARG A 71 6.30 -13.94 4.57
C ARG A 71 7.68 -13.52 5.03
N TYR A 72 8.33 -12.57 4.34
CA TYR A 72 9.62 -12.02 4.75
C TYR A 72 9.56 -11.34 6.12
N LEU A 73 8.47 -10.62 6.39
CA LEU A 73 8.19 -9.96 7.67
C LEU A 73 7.66 -10.92 8.74
N GLU A 74 7.45 -12.20 8.39
CA GLU A 74 6.95 -13.26 9.29
C GLU A 74 5.61 -12.94 9.93
N ILE A 75 4.71 -12.35 9.16
CA ILE A 75 3.33 -12.03 9.58
C ILE A 75 2.26 -12.79 8.78
N ASP A 76 2.66 -13.57 7.79
CA ASP A 76 1.76 -14.29 6.89
C ASP A 76 0.86 -15.31 7.60
N ARG A 77 1.31 -15.86 8.75
CA ARG A 77 0.53 -16.78 9.58
C ARG A 77 -0.38 -16.10 10.59
N ASP A 78 -0.04 -14.87 10.97
CA ASP A 78 -0.76 -14.11 12.00
C ASP A 78 -1.87 -13.24 11.41
N VAL A 79 -1.77 -12.90 10.11
CA VAL A 79 -2.75 -12.08 9.39
C VAL A 79 -3.64 -12.95 8.53
N GLN A 80 -4.92 -13.04 8.88
CA GLN A 80 -5.89 -13.80 8.12
C GLN A 80 -6.50 -12.96 6.99
N LEU A 81 -6.52 -13.51 5.78
CA LEU A 81 -7.05 -12.85 4.59
C LEU A 81 -8.36 -13.51 4.13
N SER A 82 -9.24 -12.73 3.52
CA SER A 82 -10.44 -13.17 2.81
C SER A 82 -10.42 -12.58 1.41
N GLN A 83 -10.41 -13.43 0.39
CA GLN A 83 -10.45 -12.98 -0.99
C GLN A 83 -11.77 -12.27 -1.29
N LEU A 84 -11.69 -11.14 -1.97
CA LEU A 84 -12.86 -10.47 -2.55
C LEU A 84 -13.31 -11.21 -3.80
N ASP A 85 -14.51 -10.89 -4.30
CA ASP A 85 -15.03 -11.48 -5.54
C ASP A 85 -14.08 -11.22 -6.72
N PRO A 86 -13.40 -12.25 -7.26
CA PRO A 86 -12.46 -12.03 -8.36
C PRO A 86 -13.11 -11.49 -9.64
N SER A 87 -14.43 -11.65 -9.78
CA SER A 87 -15.19 -11.12 -10.92
C SER A 87 -15.63 -9.67 -10.74
N GLY A 88 -15.36 -9.08 -9.57
CA GLY A 88 -15.79 -7.73 -9.26
C GLY A 88 -15.29 -7.27 -7.90
N TYR A 89 -13.97 -7.27 -7.70
CA TYR A 89 -13.36 -6.87 -6.43
C TYR A 89 -13.62 -5.39 -6.09
N ASP A 90 -13.83 -4.58 -7.10
CA ASP A 90 -14.24 -3.18 -6.99
C ASP A 90 -15.34 -2.87 -7.99
N VAL A 91 -16.17 -1.87 -7.69
CA VAL A 91 -17.32 -1.48 -8.51
C VAL A 91 -17.41 0.03 -8.60
N VAL A 92 -17.26 0.56 -9.79
CA VAL A 92 -17.50 1.97 -10.08
C VAL A 92 -18.97 2.15 -10.50
N ALA A 93 -19.71 2.97 -9.77
CA ALA A 93 -21.07 3.36 -10.12
C ALA A 93 -21.05 4.73 -10.80
N LEU A 94 -21.48 4.79 -12.07
CA LEU A 94 -21.50 6.01 -12.87
C LEU A 94 -22.78 6.09 -13.71
N ALA A 95 -23.50 7.19 -13.62
CA ALA A 95 -24.72 7.44 -14.39
C ALA A 95 -25.76 6.30 -14.32
N GLY A 96 -25.97 5.74 -13.12
CA GLY A 96 -26.91 4.64 -12.87
C GLY A 96 -26.45 3.25 -13.31
N LYS A 97 -25.27 3.12 -13.90
CA LYS A 97 -24.66 1.84 -14.28
C LYS A 97 -23.56 1.47 -13.30
N LYS A 98 -23.31 0.16 -13.16
CA LYS A 98 -22.23 -0.42 -12.34
C LYS A 98 -21.21 -1.09 -13.24
N TYR A 99 -19.95 -0.73 -13.07
CA TYR A 99 -18.82 -1.27 -13.80
C TYR A 99 -17.95 -2.01 -12.81
N LYS A 100 -17.85 -3.32 -12.96
CA LYS A 100 -17.07 -4.20 -12.09
C LYS A 100 -15.62 -4.30 -12.58
N PHE A 101 -14.67 -4.32 -11.64
CA PHE A 101 -13.27 -4.58 -11.92
C PHE A 101 -12.93 -6.01 -11.54
N ALA A 102 -12.58 -6.84 -12.53
CA ALA A 102 -12.19 -8.22 -12.31
C ALA A 102 -10.69 -8.35 -12.07
N ASN A 103 -10.30 -9.35 -11.26
CA ASN A 103 -8.89 -9.72 -11.11
C ASN A 103 -8.38 -10.49 -12.32
N GLY A 104 -7.13 -10.27 -12.66
CA GLY A 104 -6.42 -10.92 -13.75
C GLY A 104 -6.65 -10.24 -15.09
N ARG A 105 -5.57 -10.21 -15.91
CA ARG A 105 -5.50 -9.54 -17.20
C ARG A 105 -6.67 -9.88 -18.13
N GLU A 106 -6.85 -11.17 -18.38
CA GLU A 106 -7.86 -11.64 -19.34
C GLU A 106 -9.28 -11.32 -18.86
N ASN A 107 -9.55 -11.51 -17.59
CA ASN A 107 -10.86 -11.23 -16.98
C ASN A 107 -11.17 -9.73 -17.00
N PHE A 108 -10.20 -8.88 -16.66
CA PHE A 108 -10.37 -7.44 -16.70
C PHE A 108 -10.66 -6.95 -18.12
N ILE A 109 -9.84 -7.34 -19.11
CA ILE A 109 -10.00 -6.93 -20.52
C ILE A 109 -11.35 -7.42 -21.05
N ARG A 110 -11.69 -8.70 -20.83
CA ARG A 110 -12.97 -9.27 -21.25
C ARG A 110 -14.15 -8.49 -20.69
N GLN A 111 -14.16 -8.29 -19.36
CA GLN A 111 -15.27 -7.63 -18.68
C GLN A 111 -15.43 -6.16 -19.06
N MET A 112 -14.33 -5.42 -19.19
CA MET A 112 -14.37 -4.04 -19.66
C MET A 112 -14.78 -3.96 -21.14
N THR A 113 -14.40 -4.92 -21.96
CA THR A 113 -14.83 -5.01 -23.36
C THR A 113 -16.35 -5.27 -23.49
N GLU A 114 -16.94 -6.04 -22.59
CA GLU A 114 -18.40 -6.23 -22.53
C GLU A 114 -19.15 -4.90 -22.29
N TYR A 115 -18.58 -4.01 -21.48
CA TYR A 115 -19.15 -2.68 -21.27
C TYR A 115 -18.82 -1.69 -22.40
N PHE A 116 -17.65 -1.83 -23.02
CA PHE A 116 -17.09 -0.91 -24.02
C PHE A 116 -16.52 -1.65 -25.24
N PRO A 117 -17.36 -2.23 -26.11
CA PRO A 117 -16.91 -3.12 -27.18
C PRO A 117 -15.90 -2.50 -28.17
N TYR A 118 -16.03 -1.19 -28.42
CA TYR A 118 -15.14 -0.49 -29.36
C TYR A 118 -13.80 -0.06 -28.75
N GLN A 119 -13.55 -0.37 -27.45
CA GLN A 119 -12.34 0.00 -26.75
C GLN A 119 -11.40 -1.18 -26.46
N HIS A 120 -11.66 -2.36 -27.04
CA HIS A 120 -10.90 -3.58 -26.75
C HIS A 120 -9.40 -3.38 -26.89
N GLU A 121 -8.92 -2.86 -28.02
CA GLU A 121 -7.49 -2.62 -28.28
C GLU A 121 -6.91 -1.55 -27.33
N ASN A 122 -7.67 -0.53 -27.01
CA ASN A 122 -7.25 0.50 -26.07
C ASN A 122 -7.16 -0.04 -24.64
N LEU A 123 -8.04 -0.95 -24.24
CA LEU A 123 -7.96 -1.64 -22.94
C LEU A 123 -6.74 -2.54 -22.85
N ILE A 124 -6.38 -3.25 -23.93
CA ILE A 124 -5.13 -4.02 -24.01
C ILE A 124 -3.91 -3.11 -23.84
N ARG A 125 -3.89 -1.98 -24.56
CA ARG A 125 -2.78 -1.00 -24.47
C ARG A 125 -2.67 -0.42 -23.06
N TYR A 126 -3.79 -0.04 -22.45
CA TYR A 126 -3.84 0.46 -21.07
C TYR A 126 -3.28 -0.58 -20.09
N TYR A 127 -3.78 -1.81 -20.15
CA TYR A 127 -3.35 -2.86 -19.23
C TYR A 127 -1.86 -3.18 -19.39
N ASN A 128 -1.37 -3.30 -20.64
CA ASN A 128 0.04 -3.51 -20.93
C ASN A 128 0.93 -2.40 -20.37
N LEU A 129 0.48 -1.15 -20.47
CA LEU A 129 1.24 -0.02 -19.95
C LEU A 129 1.29 -0.04 -18.41
N VAL A 130 0.17 -0.32 -17.75
CA VAL A 130 0.09 -0.48 -16.29
C VAL A 130 1.07 -1.55 -15.81
N GLU A 131 1.01 -2.74 -16.40
CA GLU A 131 1.87 -3.87 -16.07
C GLU A 131 3.35 -3.55 -16.33
N LYS A 132 3.67 -2.95 -17.49
CA LYS A 132 5.04 -2.57 -17.86
C LYS A 132 5.66 -1.59 -16.86
N ILE A 133 4.91 -0.56 -16.45
CA ILE A 133 5.37 0.42 -15.45
C ILE A 133 5.56 -0.26 -14.09
N ALA A 134 4.63 -1.10 -13.67
CA ALA A 134 4.71 -1.80 -12.41
C ALA A 134 5.94 -2.73 -12.36
N GLN A 135 6.18 -3.51 -13.41
CA GLN A 135 7.31 -4.44 -13.49
C GLN A 135 8.68 -3.74 -13.63
N ALA A 136 8.72 -2.50 -14.09
CA ALA A 136 9.94 -1.70 -14.14
C ALA A 136 10.37 -1.17 -12.75
N SER A 137 9.49 -1.22 -11.74
CA SER A 137 9.84 -0.86 -10.35
C SER A 137 10.50 -2.05 -9.65
N SER A 138 11.76 -1.87 -9.23
CA SER A 138 12.49 -2.90 -8.46
C SER A 138 11.78 -3.27 -7.17
N LEU A 139 11.21 -2.30 -6.47
CA LEU A 139 10.47 -2.54 -5.24
C LEU A 139 9.14 -3.28 -5.48
N HIS A 140 8.41 -2.90 -6.53
CA HIS A 140 7.13 -3.53 -6.88
C HIS A 140 7.33 -4.97 -7.37
N ALA A 141 8.35 -5.18 -8.22
CA ALA A 141 8.68 -6.50 -8.76
C ALA A 141 9.54 -7.36 -7.81
N LEU A 142 10.03 -6.82 -6.68
CA LEU A 142 10.98 -7.45 -5.75
C LEU A 142 12.22 -8.01 -6.48
N LYS A 143 12.83 -7.20 -7.32
CA LYS A 143 14.04 -7.50 -8.07
C LYS A 143 15.09 -6.41 -7.86
N ASP A 144 16.32 -6.70 -8.22
CA ASP A 144 17.38 -5.68 -8.22
C ASP A 144 17.04 -4.53 -9.19
N ALA A 145 17.53 -3.33 -8.85
CA ALA A 145 17.30 -2.17 -9.69
C ALA A 145 18.04 -2.31 -11.02
N ASP A 146 17.28 -2.46 -12.09
CA ASP A 146 17.77 -2.46 -13.45
C ASP A 146 17.76 -1.06 -14.06
N SER A 147 18.46 -0.90 -15.22
CA SER A 147 18.51 0.32 -16.02
C SER A 147 17.16 0.78 -16.60
N ASP A 148 16.09 0.00 -16.45
CA ASP A 148 14.72 0.30 -16.91
C ASP A 148 14.00 1.41 -16.11
N SER A 149 14.72 2.08 -15.21
CA SER A 149 14.24 3.25 -14.48
C SER A 149 13.75 4.41 -15.37
N VAL A 150 14.16 4.45 -16.64
CA VAL A 150 13.78 5.50 -17.62
C VAL A 150 12.26 5.53 -17.85
N ILE A 151 11.62 4.37 -17.99
CA ILE A 151 10.16 4.29 -18.18
C ILE A 151 9.40 4.88 -16.99
N ASN A 152 9.87 4.61 -15.76
CA ASN A 152 9.25 5.17 -14.57
C ASN A 152 9.40 6.70 -14.52
N THR A 153 10.52 7.24 -15.00
CA THR A 153 10.74 8.70 -15.01
C THR A 153 9.75 9.42 -15.92
N GLU A 154 9.47 8.90 -17.11
CA GLU A 154 8.48 9.48 -18.02
C GLU A 154 7.09 9.56 -17.37
N TYR A 155 6.60 8.44 -16.82
CA TYR A 155 5.25 8.37 -16.23
C TYR A 155 5.17 8.92 -14.80
N GLN A 156 6.28 9.27 -14.17
CA GLN A 156 6.33 10.09 -12.96
C GLN A 156 6.07 11.57 -13.24
N LEU A 157 6.31 12.03 -14.47
CA LEU A 157 6.11 13.42 -14.88
C LEU A 157 4.76 13.67 -15.56
N ARG A 158 4.08 12.62 -16.01
CA ARG A 158 2.78 12.70 -16.67
C ARG A 158 1.66 12.38 -15.69
N SER A 159 0.60 13.18 -15.71
CA SER A 159 -0.59 12.96 -14.90
C SER A 159 -1.40 11.75 -15.36
N ILE A 160 -2.25 11.23 -14.49
CA ILE A 160 -3.19 10.15 -14.82
C ILE A 160 -4.07 10.56 -15.99
N ASN A 161 -4.60 11.79 -15.96
CA ASN A 161 -5.52 12.27 -17.00
C ASN A 161 -4.86 12.33 -18.37
N GLU A 162 -3.63 12.88 -18.48
CA GLU A 162 -2.88 12.95 -19.75
C GLU A 162 -2.68 11.57 -20.39
N VAL A 163 -2.38 10.56 -19.60
CA VAL A 163 -2.14 9.21 -20.13
C VAL A 163 -3.45 8.49 -20.47
N ILE A 164 -4.48 8.64 -19.64
CA ILE A 164 -5.80 8.06 -19.91
C ILE A 164 -6.42 8.67 -21.15
N ASP A 165 -6.37 9.99 -21.33
CA ASP A 165 -6.94 10.68 -22.48
C ASP A 165 -6.20 10.32 -23.79
N GLU A 166 -4.91 10.00 -23.73
CA GLU A 166 -4.14 9.49 -24.88
C GLU A 166 -4.54 8.08 -25.28
N LEU A 167 -4.81 7.21 -24.31
CA LEU A 167 -5.06 5.79 -24.54
C LEU A 167 -6.54 5.46 -24.82
N ILE A 168 -7.47 6.20 -24.18
CA ILE A 168 -8.89 5.87 -24.11
C ILE A 168 -9.70 6.95 -24.84
N THR A 169 -10.41 6.56 -25.86
CA THR A 169 -11.23 7.48 -26.66
C THR A 169 -12.68 7.60 -26.18
N ASP A 170 -13.17 6.64 -25.38
CA ASP A 170 -14.49 6.70 -24.78
C ASP A 170 -14.45 7.48 -23.44
N PRO A 171 -15.16 8.62 -23.32
CA PRO A 171 -15.10 9.45 -22.13
C PRO A 171 -15.77 8.82 -20.90
N THR A 172 -16.64 7.82 -21.09
CA THR A 172 -17.24 7.07 -19.99
C THR A 172 -16.25 6.06 -19.44
N LEU A 173 -15.56 5.32 -20.32
CA LEU A 173 -14.49 4.41 -19.92
C LEU A 173 -13.36 5.15 -19.20
N ALA A 174 -12.92 6.31 -19.72
CA ALA A 174 -11.91 7.12 -19.06
C ALA A 174 -12.29 7.44 -17.60
N LYS A 175 -13.57 7.85 -17.36
CA LYS A 175 -14.07 8.09 -16.00
C LYS A 175 -14.16 6.82 -15.15
N VAL A 176 -14.51 5.70 -15.75
CA VAL A 176 -14.57 4.40 -15.05
C VAL A 176 -13.19 3.98 -14.58
N LEU A 177 -12.16 4.07 -15.45
CA LEU A 177 -10.79 3.67 -15.11
C LEU A 177 -10.14 4.52 -14.00
N VAL A 178 -10.62 5.77 -13.82
CA VAL A 178 -10.15 6.63 -12.71
C VAL A 178 -11.13 6.68 -11.53
N GLY A 179 -12.19 5.88 -11.55
CA GLY A 179 -13.23 5.89 -10.51
C GLY A 179 -12.77 5.45 -9.13
N ASN A 180 -11.64 4.76 -9.04
CA ASN A 180 -11.03 4.29 -7.79
C ASN A 180 -9.94 5.22 -7.22
N LEU A 181 -9.68 6.38 -7.82
CA LEU A 181 -8.71 7.36 -7.31
C LEU A 181 -8.91 7.74 -5.84
N PRO A 182 -10.16 7.83 -5.31
CA PRO A 182 -10.37 8.11 -3.89
C PRO A 182 -9.74 7.08 -2.93
N LEU A 183 -9.50 5.83 -3.36
CA LEU A 183 -8.87 4.81 -2.51
C LEU A 183 -7.48 5.20 -2.02
N TYR A 184 -6.77 6.02 -2.77
CA TYR A 184 -5.41 6.46 -2.45
C TYR A 184 -5.23 7.98 -2.52
N ALA A 185 -6.35 8.71 -2.38
CA ALA A 185 -6.40 10.18 -2.36
C ALA A 185 -5.74 10.84 -3.59
N ALA A 186 -5.85 10.21 -4.76
CA ALA A 186 -5.27 10.73 -5.99
C ALA A 186 -6.16 11.77 -6.68
N GLU A 187 -5.53 12.75 -7.30
CA GLU A 187 -6.14 13.73 -8.18
C GLU A 187 -5.70 13.44 -9.63
N LYS A 188 -6.65 13.23 -10.54
CA LYS A 188 -6.34 12.78 -11.92
C LYS A 188 -5.39 13.70 -12.69
N ASP A 189 -5.42 15.01 -12.41
CA ASP A 189 -4.63 16.03 -13.12
C ASP A 189 -3.27 16.33 -12.45
N LYS A 190 -3.02 15.77 -11.26
CA LYS A 190 -1.80 16.04 -10.49
C LYS A 190 -1.00 14.79 -10.14
N THR A 191 -1.71 13.68 -9.90
CA THR A 191 -1.05 12.43 -9.51
C THR A 191 -0.36 11.80 -10.71
N PRO A 192 0.91 11.41 -10.59
CA PRO A 192 1.64 10.69 -11.63
C PRO A 192 0.96 9.39 -12.07
N PHE A 193 0.95 9.11 -13.35
CA PHE A 193 0.39 7.86 -13.87
C PHE A 193 1.11 6.63 -13.33
N SER A 194 2.42 6.71 -13.05
CA SER A 194 3.17 5.61 -12.42
C SER A 194 2.57 5.20 -11.07
N THR A 195 2.11 6.16 -10.25
CA THR A 195 1.44 5.85 -8.98
C THR A 195 0.15 5.07 -9.21
N HIS A 196 -0.66 5.50 -10.20
CA HIS A 196 -1.87 4.79 -10.60
C HIS A 196 -1.55 3.37 -11.07
N ALA A 197 -0.54 3.22 -11.92
CA ALA A 197 -0.13 1.94 -12.47
C ALA A 197 0.29 0.95 -11.38
N PHE A 198 1.11 1.37 -10.41
CA PHE A 198 1.51 0.53 -9.29
C PHE A 198 0.32 0.03 -8.47
N ILE A 199 -0.61 0.92 -8.15
CA ILE A 199 -1.78 0.58 -7.33
C ILE A 199 -2.73 -0.34 -8.11
N MET A 200 -2.99 -0.03 -9.38
CA MET A 200 -3.87 -0.85 -10.22
C MET A 200 -3.30 -2.23 -10.46
N ASP A 201 -1.99 -2.35 -10.70
CA ASP A 201 -1.35 -3.67 -10.88
C ASP A 201 -1.50 -4.54 -9.63
N PHE A 202 -1.30 -4.00 -8.43
CA PHE A 202 -1.53 -4.74 -7.20
C PHE A 202 -2.96 -5.27 -7.07
N TYR A 203 -3.95 -4.44 -7.34
CA TYR A 203 -5.35 -4.84 -7.23
C TYR A 203 -5.78 -5.76 -8.39
N ASN A 204 -5.27 -5.53 -9.58
CA ASN A 204 -5.57 -6.38 -10.74
C ASN A 204 -5.05 -7.82 -10.57
N GLN A 205 -3.93 -8.01 -9.87
CA GLN A 205 -3.40 -9.34 -9.58
C GLN A 205 -4.35 -10.15 -8.68
N SER A 206 -4.80 -9.55 -7.57
CA SER A 206 -5.75 -10.15 -6.63
C SER A 206 -6.19 -9.08 -5.60
N ALA A 207 -7.33 -9.27 -4.96
CA ALA A 207 -7.81 -8.37 -3.93
C ALA A 207 -8.32 -9.14 -2.71
N TYR A 208 -7.91 -8.70 -1.52
CA TYR A 208 -8.22 -9.35 -0.25
C TYR A 208 -8.62 -8.36 0.82
N ARG A 209 -9.51 -8.78 1.70
CA ARG A 209 -9.80 -8.09 2.94
C ARG A 209 -9.08 -8.77 4.10
N ILE A 210 -8.59 -7.97 5.05
CA ILE A 210 -8.01 -8.49 6.29
C ILE A 210 -9.14 -8.82 7.26
N LYS A 211 -9.21 -10.08 7.70
CA LYS A 211 -10.18 -10.51 8.70
C LYS A 211 -9.82 -9.93 10.05
N GLY A 212 -10.79 -9.34 10.70
CA GLY A 212 -10.61 -8.75 12.02
C GLY A 212 -10.10 -7.30 12.02
N GLY A 213 -9.76 -6.73 10.84
CA GLY A 213 -9.36 -5.34 10.67
C GLY A 213 -7.87 -5.14 10.47
N SER A 214 -7.52 -3.97 9.92
CA SER A 214 -6.14 -3.61 9.54
C SER A 214 -5.16 -3.52 10.71
N ASP A 215 -5.65 -3.26 11.92
CA ASP A 215 -4.83 -3.23 13.13
C ASP A 215 -4.18 -4.58 13.47
N SER A 216 -4.72 -5.71 12.95
CA SER A 216 -4.09 -7.03 13.07
C SER A 216 -2.73 -7.10 12.37
N VAL A 217 -2.53 -6.38 11.27
CA VAL A 217 -1.23 -6.27 10.60
C VAL A 217 -0.24 -5.52 11.46
N ALA A 218 -0.66 -4.40 12.05
CA ALA A 218 0.20 -3.63 12.96
C ALA A 218 0.60 -4.46 14.19
N GLN A 219 -0.34 -5.21 14.75
CA GLN A 219 -0.07 -6.10 15.89
C GLN A 219 0.87 -7.25 15.51
N ALA A 220 0.68 -7.87 14.36
CA ALA A 220 1.56 -8.94 13.87
C ALA A 220 2.99 -8.43 13.68
N LEU A 221 3.18 -7.26 13.07
CA LEU A 221 4.49 -6.62 12.92
C LEU A 221 5.11 -6.29 14.29
N ALA A 222 4.34 -5.75 15.22
CA ALA A 222 4.80 -5.44 16.58
C ALA A 222 5.26 -6.70 17.30
N ASN A 223 4.49 -7.77 17.24
CA ASN A 223 4.85 -9.06 17.84
C ASN A 223 6.15 -9.62 17.23
N THR A 224 6.30 -9.52 15.90
CA THR A 224 7.53 -9.95 15.23
C THR A 224 8.73 -9.11 15.65
N LEU A 225 8.59 -7.77 15.69
CA LEU A 225 9.65 -6.88 16.19
C LEU A 225 10.09 -7.28 17.61
N GLN A 226 9.14 -7.53 18.51
CA GLN A 226 9.42 -7.94 19.89
C GLN A 226 10.09 -9.33 19.97
N ARG A 227 9.71 -10.30 19.11
CA ARG A 227 10.38 -11.60 19.02
C ARG A 227 11.87 -11.46 18.68
N TYR A 228 12.23 -10.45 17.91
CA TYR A 228 13.63 -10.12 17.59
C TYR A 228 14.29 -9.15 18.59
N GLY A 229 13.69 -8.95 19.77
CA GLY A 229 14.26 -8.14 20.85
C GLY A 229 14.09 -6.63 20.68
N GLY A 230 13.25 -6.19 19.75
CA GLY A 230 12.90 -4.78 19.62
C GLY A 230 11.90 -4.32 20.67
N GLU A 231 11.93 -3.03 21.00
CA GLU A 231 11.03 -2.39 21.96
C GLU A 231 10.08 -1.41 21.26
N ILE A 232 8.85 -1.32 21.77
CA ILE A 232 7.85 -0.34 21.32
C ILE A 232 7.38 0.46 22.52
N LEU A 233 7.62 1.76 22.49
CA LEU A 233 7.26 2.70 23.53
C LEU A 233 6.10 3.59 23.05
N THR A 234 4.88 3.26 23.47
CA THR A 234 3.69 4.07 23.21
C THR A 234 3.61 5.23 24.20
N LEU A 235 2.86 6.28 23.87
CA LEU A 235 2.77 7.53 24.62
C LEU A 235 4.12 8.27 24.75
N HIS A 236 5.08 7.96 23.88
CA HIS A 236 6.39 8.56 23.81
C HIS A 236 6.50 9.41 22.53
N GLN A 237 6.39 10.73 22.69
CA GLN A 237 6.47 11.67 21.58
C GLN A 237 7.90 12.13 21.38
N ALA A 238 8.53 11.79 20.27
CA ALA A 238 9.80 12.35 19.86
C ALA A 238 9.62 13.86 19.58
N ARG A 239 10.45 14.71 20.20
CA ARG A 239 10.40 16.16 20.07
C ARG A 239 11.58 16.74 19.33
N HIS A 240 12.77 16.21 19.59
CA HIS A 240 13.99 16.71 19.00
C HIS A 240 14.98 15.57 18.75
N ILE A 241 15.63 15.57 17.59
CA ILE A 241 16.76 14.66 17.29
C ILE A 241 18.03 15.39 17.71
N VAL A 242 18.72 14.85 18.71
CA VAL A 242 19.98 15.39 19.19
C VAL A 242 21.09 14.97 18.22
N CYS A 243 21.80 15.94 17.67
CA CYS A 243 22.89 15.72 16.76
C CYS A 243 24.19 16.34 17.34
N ASP A 244 25.29 15.64 17.16
CA ASP A 244 26.64 16.14 17.38
C ASP A 244 27.39 16.02 16.05
N ASP A 245 27.94 17.12 15.57
CA ASP A 245 28.69 17.22 14.32
C ASP A 245 28.07 16.44 13.12
N LYS A 246 26.76 16.65 12.88
CA LYS A 246 25.92 16.00 11.84
C LYS A 246 25.60 14.51 12.08
N GLN A 247 25.98 13.95 13.22
CA GLN A 247 25.63 12.60 13.60
C GLN A 247 24.52 12.60 14.64
N ALA A 248 23.44 11.83 14.43
CA ALA A 248 22.39 11.64 15.43
C ALA A 248 22.94 10.84 16.61
N THR A 249 22.88 11.44 17.80
CA THR A 249 23.38 10.85 19.05
C THR A 249 22.26 10.45 20.02
N GLY A 250 21.05 10.99 19.83
CA GLY A 250 19.91 10.69 20.68
C GLY A 250 18.62 11.34 20.21
N ILE A 251 17.58 11.13 20.98
CA ILE A 251 16.25 11.75 20.79
C ILE A 251 15.71 12.24 22.11
N GLU A 252 15.25 13.48 22.15
CA GLU A 252 14.46 14.00 23.26
C GLU A 252 13.01 13.53 23.12
N VAL A 253 12.52 12.89 24.14
CA VAL A 253 11.20 12.25 24.16
C VAL A 253 10.34 12.84 25.27
N TRP A 254 9.14 13.24 24.92
CA TRP A 254 8.12 13.57 25.90
C TRP A 254 7.28 12.34 26.24
N ASN A 255 7.40 11.86 27.47
CA ASN A 255 6.56 10.78 27.99
C ASN A 255 5.20 11.35 28.44
N LYS A 256 4.16 11.13 27.65
CA LYS A 256 2.82 11.65 27.92
C LYS A 256 2.17 11.04 29.18
N LYS A 257 2.56 9.83 29.57
CA LYS A 257 2.07 9.15 30.77
C LYS A 257 2.65 9.78 32.03
N GLU A 258 3.94 10.07 32.01
CA GLU A 258 4.65 10.62 33.15
C GLU A 258 4.70 12.15 33.14
N LYS A 259 4.25 12.78 32.06
CA LYS A 259 4.27 14.23 31.82
C LYS A 259 5.67 14.86 31.96
N LYS A 260 6.71 14.13 31.58
CA LYS A 260 8.11 14.55 31.59
C LYS A 260 8.85 14.13 30.30
#